data_3b9130d3cafb6323e5ed2a4d35950f0d
#
_entry.id   3b9130d3cafb6323e5ed2a4d35950f0d
#
_cell.length_a   1.000
_cell.length_b   1.000
_cell.length_c   1.000
_cell.angle_alpha   90.00
_cell.angle_beta   90.00
_cell.angle_gamma   90.00
#
_symmetry.space_group_name_H-M   'P 1'
#
loop_
_entity.id
_entity.type
_entity.pdbx_description
1 polymer ?
#
loop_
_entity_poly.entity_id
_entity_poly.type
_entity_poly.pdbx_seq_one_letter_code
_entity_poly.pdbx_strand_id
1 'polypeptide(L)'
;KIWKDPNWVKKTEHPELTFTIYRYEDNEAKKELVDTVKLSAAEVTLEINGSGNEKYAKYYDLKNYKPYTYVVEEQEKVENYKRIATGSGIEEKDGKLIFTFTNERVVEQEKIAITVNKNWNDPDWLENIPHKATFRLYRYTTDDKKQTEVGSVTLEKETTSGAFKDLDKYYDVYNHKEYTYVVKEDSVPGYENTSVGVNEDRTEWTFTNEKIVA
;
A
#
# COMPACT_ATOMS: atom_id res chain seq x y z
N LYS A 1 11.37 -16.39 -11.49
CA LYS A 1 10.36 -15.87 -10.56
C LYS A 1 10.92 -14.73 -9.72
N ILE A 2 10.19 -13.63 -9.58
CA ILE A 2 10.53 -12.49 -8.72
C ILE A 2 9.42 -12.33 -7.67
N TRP A 3 9.82 -12.23 -6.42
CA TRP A 3 8.96 -11.87 -5.31
C TRP A 3 9.30 -10.45 -4.86
N LYS A 4 8.28 -9.59 -4.77
CA LYS A 4 8.42 -8.24 -4.21
C LYS A 4 7.75 -8.21 -2.85
N ASP A 5 8.56 -8.25 -1.81
CA ASP A 5 8.14 -8.12 -0.43
C ASP A 5 8.61 -6.76 0.14
N PRO A 6 7.82 -6.13 1.02
CA PRO A 6 8.26 -4.94 1.74
C PRO A 6 9.48 -5.23 2.62
N ASN A 7 10.37 -4.24 2.76
CA ASN A 7 11.59 -4.39 3.55
C ASN A 7 11.37 -4.66 5.04
N TRP A 8 10.19 -4.32 5.57
CA TRP A 8 9.82 -4.54 6.97
C TRP A 8 9.33 -5.98 7.24
N VAL A 9 9.04 -6.76 6.20
CA VAL A 9 8.71 -8.17 6.33
C VAL A 9 10.00 -8.96 6.56
N LYS A 10 10.23 -9.38 7.80
CA LYS A 10 11.52 -9.96 8.23
C LYS A 10 11.83 -11.32 7.62
N LYS A 11 10.83 -12.14 7.35
CA LYS A 11 10.98 -13.47 6.75
C LYS A 11 9.71 -13.84 6.02
N THR A 12 9.84 -14.16 4.75
CA THR A 12 8.73 -14.64 3.92
C THR A 12 9.06 -16.04 3.43
N GLU A 13 8.16 -16.97 3.72
CA GLU A 13 8.16 -18.28 3.06
C GLU A 13 7.23 -18.17 1.86
N HIS A 14 7.78 -18.34 0.66
CA HIS A 14 7.01 -18.36 -0.57
C HIS A 14 6.49 -19.78 -0.81
N PRO A 15 5.31 -19.96 -1.40
CA PRO A 15 4.80 -21.28 -1.73
C PRO A 15 5.53 -21.89 -2.92
N GLU A 16 5.43 -23.21 -3.06
CA GLU A 16 5.70 -23.89 -4.31
C GLU A 16 4.73 -23.38 -5.38
N LEU A 17 5.20 -23.18 -6.59
CA LEU A 17 4.39 -22.71 -7.72
C LEU A 17 4.38 -23.72 -8.84
N THR A 18 3.24 -23.84 -9.50
CA THR A 18 3.07 -24.65 -10.70
C THR A 18 3.00 -23.76 -11.93
N PHE A 19 3.78 -24.10 -12.93
CA PHE A 19 3.76 -23.44 -14.24
C PHE A 19 3.33 -24.43 -15.29
N THR A 20 2.39 -24.03 -16.14
CA THR A 20 1.95 -24.81 -17.28
C THR A 20 2.56 -24.21 -18.54
N ILE A 21 3.19 -25.05 -19.34
CA ILE A 21 3.87 -24.70 -20.56
C ILE A 21 3.02 -25.15 -21.72
N TYR A 22 2.66 -24.20 -22.57
CA TYR A 22 1.94 -24.42 -23.82
C TYR A 22 2.81 -24.04 -24.99
N ARG A 23 2.46 -24.56 -26.16
CA ARG A 23 2.99 -24.08 -27.45
C ARG A 23 1.88 -24.03 -28.47
N TYR A 24 2.07 -23.22 -29.50
CA TYR A 24 1.22 -23.18 -30.70
C TYR A 24 2.03 -22.84 -31.92
N GLU A 25 1.47 -23.16 -33.11
CA GLU A 25 2.05 -22.85 -34.40
C GLU A 25 1.76 -21.39 -34.80
N ASP A 26 0.59 -21.14 -35.39
CA ASP A 26 0.20 -19.83 -35.93
C ASP A 26 -0.98 -19.19 -35.18
N ASN A 27 -1.63 -19.93 -34.27
CA ASN A 27 -2.84 -19.48 -33.57
C ASN A 27 -2.86 -19.89 -32.09
N GLU A 28 -2.76 -18.92 -31.22
CA GLU A 28 -2.77 -19.12 -29.77
C GLU A 28 -4.03 -19.86 -29.24
N ALA A 29 -5.19 -19.65 -29.89
CA ALA A 29 -6.41 -20.36 -29.52
C ALA A 29 -6.32 -21.89 -29.68
N LYS A 30 -5.32 -22.36 -30.41
CA LYS A 30 -5.02 -23.78 -30.63
C LYS A 30 -3.79 -24.24 -29.86
N LYS A 31 -3.42 -23.52 -28.78
CA LYS A 31 -2.28 -23.91 -27.97
C LYS A 31 -2.48 -25.30 -27.38
N GLU A 32 -1.44 -26.10 -27.44
CA GLU A 32 -1.38 -27.43 -26.84
C GLU A 32 -0.53 -27.45 -25.59
N LEU A 33 -0.92 -28.28 -24.63
CA LEU A 33 -0.15 -28.50 -23.41
C LEU A 33 1.14 -29.25 -23.74
N VAL A 34 2.26 -28.67 -23.34
CA VAL A 34 3.57 -29.31 -23.46
C VAL A 34 3.99 -29.95 -22.15
N ASP A 35 3.91 -29.20 -21.06
CA ASP A 35 4.36 -29.66 -19.75
C ASP A 35 3.71 -28.90 -18.60
N THR A 36 3.82 -29.50 -17.42
CA THR A 36 3.53 -28.85 -16.15
C THR A 36 4.72 -29.05 -15.23
N VAL A 37 5.29 -27.97 -14.76
CA VAL A 37 6.52 -27.95 -13.97
C VAL A 37 6.31 -27.21 -12.67
N LYS A 38 7.07 -27.59 -11.63
CA LYS A 38 6.99 -27.00 -10.31
C LYS A 38 8.28 -26.28 -9.97
N LEU A 39 8.13 -25.09 -9.40
CA LEU A 39 9.19 -24.32 -8.80
C LEU A 39 9.04 -24.40 -7.29
N SER A 40 10.03 -24.98 -6.61
CA SER A 40 9.99 -25.11 -5.16
C SER A 40 10.04 -23.76 -4.46
N ALA A 41 9.61 -23.71 -3.20
CA ALA A 41 9.58 -22.49 -2.37
C ALA A 41 10.96 -21.81 -2.21
N ALA A 42 12.04 -22.60 -2.28
CA ALA A 42 13.41 -22.10 -2.12
C ALA A 42 14.04 -21.61 -3.44
N GLU A 43 13.43 -21.93 -4.57
CA GLU A 43 13.98 -21.64 -5.89
C GLU A 43 13.33 -20.41 -6.51
N VAL A 44 14.10 -19.67 -7.28
CA VAL A 44 13.62 -18.51 -8.06
C VAL A 44 13.75 -18.73 -9.56
N THR A 45 14.45 -19.79 -9.97
CA THR A 45 14.68 -20.16 -11.38
C THR A 45 14.51 -21.66 -11.55
N LEU A 46 13.82 -22.04 -12.61
CA LEU A 46 13.73 -23.40 -13.10
C LEU A 46 14.24 -23.42 -14.52
N GLU A 47 15.25 -24.23 -14.80
CA GLU A 47 15.73 -24.46 -16.16
C GLU A 47 15.11 -25.73 -16.75
N ILE A 48 14.53 -25.58 -17.94
CA ILE A 48 13.99 -26.70 -18.71
C ILE A 48 14.85 -26.87 -19.95
N ASN A 49 15.63 -27.92 -19.99
CA ASN A 49 16.52 -28.20 -21.11
C ASN A 49 15.76 -28.82 -22.26
N GLY A 50 15.69 -28.08 -23.36
CA GLY A 50 15.08 -28.55 -24.61
C GLY A 50 16.05 -29.28 -25.55
N SER A 51 17.34 -29.33 -25.22
CA SER A 51 18.35 -29.96 -26.11
C SER A 51 18.13 -31.47 -26.26
N GLY A 52 17.77 -31.89 -27.48
CA GLY A 52 17.50 -33.28 -27.76
C GLY A 52 16.15 -33.82 -27.27
N ASN A 53 15.30 -32.98 -26.73
CA ASN A 53 13.97 -33.35 -26.26
C ASN A 53 12.90 -32.84 -27.24
N GLU A 54 12.23 -33.75 -27.95
CA GLU A 54 11.15 -33.40 -28.90
C GLU A 54 9.99 -32.63 -28.20
N LYS A 55 9.81 -32.80 -26.90
CA LYS A 55 8.79 -32.11 -26.09
C LYS A 55 8.95 -30.59 -26.16
N TYR A 56 10.20 -30.09 -26.24
CA TYR A 56 10.52 -28.66 -26.32
C TYR A 56 11.14 -28.29 -27.69
N ALA A 57 10.62 -28.88 -28.77
CA ALA A 57 11.09 -28.60 -30.11
C ALA A 57 10.98 -27.09 -30.44
N LYS A 58 12.01 -26.56 -31.07
CA LYS A 58 12.02 -25.16 -31.51
C LYS A 58 11.10 -24.92 -32.71
N TYR A 59 11.05 -25.88 -33.61
CA TYR A 59 10.35 -25.75 -34.89
C TYR A 59 9.28 -26.83 -35.05
N TYR A 60 8.11 -26.46 -35.54
CA TYR A 60 7.07 -27.41 -35.93
C TYR A 60 7.22 -27.84 -37.40
N ASP A 61 7.88 -27.01 -38.23
CA ASP A 61 8.23 -27.32 -39.60
C ASP A 61 9.74 -27.13 -39.78
N LEU A 62 10.47 -28.23 -39.70
CA LEU A 62 11.93 -28.23 -39.88
C LEU A 62 12.37 -27.87 -41.28
N LYS A 63 11.54 -28.13 -42.28
CA LYS A 63 11.87 -27.86 -43.70
C LYS A 63 11.84 -26.36 -44.00
N ASN A 64 10.89 -25.66 -43.42
CA ASN A 64 10.68 -24.23 -43.61
C ASN A 64 11.12 -23.40 -42.40
N TYR A 65 11.72 -24.03 -41.39
CA TYR A 65 12.19 -23.40 -40.14
C TYR A 65 11.10 -22.58 -39.41
N LYS A 66 9.85 -23.08 -39.45
CA LYS A 66 8.76 -22.42 -38.74
C LYS A 66 8.79 -22.73 -37.22
N PRO A 67 8.97 -21.74 -36.37
CA PRO A 67 9.11 -21.97 -34.94
C PRO A 67 7.76 -22.15 -34.25
N TYR A 68 7.72 -22.95 -33.16
CA TYR A 68 6.66 -22.88 -32.19
C TYR A 68 6.73 -21.58 -31.38
N THR A 69 5.58 -21.04 -31.03
CA THR A 69 5.48 -20.01 -29.99
C THR A 69 5.14 -20.69 -28.67
N TYR A 70 5.95 -20.44 -27.66
CA TYR A 70 5.74 -20.96 -26.31
C TYR A 70 5.04 -19.93 -25.42
N VAL A 71 4.13 -20.42 -24.57
CA VAL A 71 3.43 -19.66 -23.53
C VAL A 71 3.58 -20.39 -22.21
N VAL A 72 3.93 -19.67 -21.18
CA VAL A 72 4.00 -20.20 -19.81
C VAL A 72 2.98 -19.46 -18.95
N GLU A 73 2.22 -20.22 -18.18
CA GLU A 73 1.21 -19.70 -17.28
C GLU A 73 1.49 -20.15 -15.85
N GLU A 74 1.54 -19.22 -14.92
CA GLU A 74 1.54 -19.52 -13.48
C GLU A 74 0.12 -19.86 -13.06
N GLN A 75 -0.08 -21.03 -12.50
CA GLN A 75 -1.43 -21.59 -12.26
C GLN A 75 -2.08 -21.06 -10.99
N GLU A 76 -1.32 -20.91 -9.91
CA GLU A 76 -1.88 -20.57 -8.61
C GLU A 76 -2.05 -19.07 -8.45
N LYS A 77 -3.18 -18.70 -7.82
CA LYS A 77 -3.32 -17.40 -7.17
C LYS A 77 -2.69 -17.49 -5.79
N VAL A 78 -1.56 -16.84 -5.62
CA VAL A 78 -0.85 -16.83 -4.33
C VAL A 78 -1.56 -15.90 -3.36
N GLU A 79 -1.93 -16.43 -2.20
CA GLU A 79 -2.55 -15.64 -1.14
C GLU A 79 -1.64 -14.48 -0.72
N ASN A 80 -2.22 -13.31 -0.48
CA ASN A 80 -1.54 -12.07 -0.13
C ASN A 80 -0.55 -11.54 -1.18
N TYR A 81 -0.62 -12.03 -2.43
CA TYR A 81 0.16 -11.52 -3.55
C TYR A 81 -0.73 -11.23 -4.75
N LYS A 82 -0.34 -10.21 -5.50
CA LYS A 82 -0.86 -9.93 -6.84
C LYS A 82 0.25 -10.12 -7.86
N ARG A 83 -0.09 -10.73 -9.01
CA ARG A 83 0.81 -10.74 -10.16
C ARG A 83 0.83 -9.33 -10.77
N ILE A 84 2.03 -8.83 -11.02
CA ILE A 84 2.21 -7.51 -11.64
C ILE A 84 2.97 -7.64 -12.96
N ALA A 85 2.64 -6.76 -13.93
CA ALA A 85 3.28 -6.74 -15.23
C ALA A 85 4.72 -6.20 -15.17
N THR A 86 5.00 -5.26 -14.26
CA THR A 86 6.33 -4.66 -14.13
C THR A 86 7.35 -5.70 -13.68
N GLY A 87 8.35 -5.94 -14.50
CA GLY A 87 9.37 -6.96 -14.28
C GLY A 87 8.95 -8.38 -14.66
N SER A 88 7.73 -8.55 -15.19
CA SER A 88 7.29 -9.78 -15.84
C SER A 88 7.43 -9.64 -17.35
N GLY A 89 7.70 -10.74 -18.06
CA GLY A 89 7.82 -10.70 -19.52
C GLY A 89 8.51 -11.92 -20.08
N ILE A 90 8.74 -11.85 -21.39
CA ILE A 90 9.44 -12.88 -22.15
C ILE A 90 10.67 -12.22 -22.78
N GLU A 91 11.81 -12.83 -22.61
CA GLU A 91 13.10 -12.41 -23.19
C GLU A 91 13.75 -13.59 -23.89
N GLU A 92 14.36 -13.36 -25.03
CA GLU A 92 15.26 -14.33 -25.66
C GLU A 92 16.71 -13.90 -25.40
N LYS A 93 17.47 -14.79 -24.76
CA LYS A 93 18.87 -14.53 -24.42
C LYS A 93 19.69 -15.81 -24.57
N ASP A 94 20.80 -15.71 -25.28
CA ASP A 94 21.72 -16.83 -25.52
C ASP A 94 21.00 -18.10 -26.07
N GLY A 95 19.99 -17.89 -26.92
CA GLY A 95 19.21 -18.98 -27.54
C GLY A 95 18.20 -19.63 -26.54
N LYS A 96 18.02 -19.06 -25.38
CA LYS A 96 17.03 -19.50 -24.37
C LYS A 96 15.85 -18.53 -24.32
N LEU A 97 14.63 -19.06 -24.18
CA LEU A 97 13.45 -18.26 -23.84
C LEU A 97 13.36 -18.15 -22.30
N ILE A 98 13.31 -16.93 -21.82
CA ILE A 98 13.21 -16.63 -20.40
C ILE A 98 11.85 -16.04 -20.12
N PHE A 99 11.05 -16.74 -19.31
CA PHE A 99 9.74 -16.27 -18.84
C PHE A 99 9.90 -15.77 -17.39
N THR A 100 9.67 -14.48 -17.18
CA THR A 100 9.74 -13.88 -15.84
C THR A 100 8.34 -13.59 -15.32
N PHE A 101 8.08 -14.02 -14.10
CA PHE A 101 6.83 -13.75 -13.38
C PHE A 101 7.16 -12.99 -12.09
N THR A 102 6.46 -11.90 -11.87
CA THR A 102 6.63 -11.08 -10.67
C THR A 102 5.34 -11.06 -9.85
N ASN A 103 5.43 -11.47 -8.60
CA ASN A 103 4.36 -11.32 -7.62
C ASN A 103 4.77 -10.30 -6.55
N GLU A 104 3.87 -9.36 -6.29
CA GLU A 104 4.05 -8.31 -5.30
C GLU A 104 3.10 -8.55 -4.14
N ARG A 105 3.62 -8.50 -2.91
CA ARG A 105 2.79 -8.65 -1.71
C ARG A 105 1.74 -7.55 -1.65
N VAL A 106 0.51 -7.96 -1.40
CA VAL A 106 -0.58 -7.03 -1.10
C VAL A 106 -0.43 -6.58 0.34
N VAL A 107 -0.37 -5.28 0.55
CA VAL A 107 -0.33 -4.66 1.87
C VAL A 107 -1.54 -3.76 2.05
N GLU A 108 -2.13 -3.80 3.24
CA GLU A 108 -3.32 -3.04 3.55
C GLU A 108 -2.98 -1.75 4.28
N GLN A 109 -3.80 -0.73 4.06
CA GLN A 109 -3.71 0.55 4.76
C GLN A 109 -4.20 0.40 6.20
N GLU A 110 -3.35 0.76 7.16
CA GLU A 110 -3.74 0.89 8.56
C GLU A 110 -4.47 2.22 8.76
N LYS A 111 -5.58 2.19 9.49
CA LYS A 111 -6.36 3.38 9.81
C LYS A 111 -6.13 3.79 11.24
N ILE A 112 -6.08 5.11 11.47
CA ILE A 112 -5.95 5.72 12.79
C ILE A 112 -7.07 6.71 13.04
N ALA A 113 -7.25 7.09 14.29
CA ALA A 113 -8.09 8.19 14.70
C ALA A 113 -7.27 9.21 15.52
N ILE A 114 -7.64 10.48 15.43
CA ILE A 114 -7.04 11.57 16.21
C ILE A 114 -8.13 12.23 17.02
N THR A 115 -7.96 12.24 18.33
CA THR A 115 -8.89 12.86 19.28
C THR A 115 -8.47 14.30 19.56
N VAL A 116 -9.43 15.18 19.67
CA VAL A 116 -9.26 16.57 20.09
C VAL A 116 -10.05 16.81 21.33
N ASN A 117 -9.38 17.28 22.38
CA ASN A 117 -9.99 17.69 23.64
C ASN A 117 -9.93 19.22 23.79
N LYS A 118 -10.96 19.77 24.38
CA LYS A 118 -11.09 21.22 24.61
C LYS A 118 -11.32 21.55 26.08
N ASN A 119 -10.46 22.40 26.62
CA ASN A 119 -10.61 23.00 27.94
C ASN A 119 -10.92 24.49 27.80
N TRP A 120 -11.83 24.98 28.63
CA TRP A 120 -12.20 26.38 28.73
C TRP A 120 -11.88 26.92 30.10
N ASN A 121 -11.13 27.99 30.19
CA ASN A 121 -10.85 28.75 31.44
C ASN A 121 -11.68 30.01 31.42
N ASP A 122 -12.89 29.93 31.96
CA ASP A 122 -13.77 31.07 32.17
C ASP A 122 -13.70 31.55 33.61
N PRO A 123 -13.80 32.87 33.84
CA PRO A 123 -13.98 33.36 35.18
C PRO A 123 -15.29 32.86 35.81
N ASP A 124 -15.27 32.49 37.08
CA ASP A 124 -16.43 31.94 37.83
C ASP A 124 -17.68 32.82 37.79
N TRP A 125 -17.50 34.12 37.58
CA TRP A 125 -18.60 35.09 37.53
C TRP A 125 -19.28 35.19 36.15
N LEU A 126 -18.73 34.52 35.10
CA LEU A 126 -19.32 34.49 33.79
C LEU A 126 -20.14 33.20 33.58
N GLU A 127 -21.45 33.35 33.71
CA GLU A 127 -22.38 32.25 33.50
C GLU A 127 -22.86 32.23 32.04
N ASN A 128 -23.17 31.01 31.52
CA ASN A 128 -23.84 30.81 30.24
C ASN A 128 -23.14 31.33 28.97
N ILE A 129 -21.82 31.33 28.93
CA ILE A 129 -21.09 31.65 27.73
C ILE A 129 -21.26 30.53 26.69
N PRO A 130 -21.66 30.84 25.45
CA PRO A 130 -21.68 29.86 24.40
C PRO A 130 -20.24 29.55 23.94
N HIS A 131 -19.82 28.30 24.14
CA HIS A 131 -18.53 27.84 23.66
C HIS A 131 -18.69 27.13 22.33
N LYS A 132 -17.84 27.51 21.37
CA LYS A 132 -17.72 26.86 20.09
C LYS A 132 -16.28 26.96 19.60
N ALA A 133 -15.67 25.83 19.28
CA ALA A 133 -14.34 25.77 18.72
C ALA A 133 -14.31 24.86 17.48
N THR A 134 -13.65 25.29 16.44
CA THR A 134 -13.43 24.50 15.23
C THR A 134 -11.95 24.13 15.14
N PHE A 135 -11.72 22.86 14.93
CA PHE A 135 -10.38 22.27 14.76
C PHE A 135 -10.23 21.79 13.33
N ARG A 136 -9.08 22.10 12.73
CA ARG A 136 -8.72 21.64 11.39
C ARG A 136 -7.57 20.67 11.47
N LEU A 137 -7.71 19.56 10.77
CA LEU A 137 -6.68 18.54 10.64
C LEU A 137 -5.90 18.75 9.36
N TYR A 138 -4.60 18.82 9.49
CA TYR A 138 -3.66 18.85 8.37
C TYR A 138 -2.78 17.62 8.39
N ARG A 139 -2.33 17.19 7.21
CA ARG A 139 -1.30 16.17 7.10
C ARG A 139 -0.21 16.60 6.14
N TYR A 140 0.97 16.02 6.32
CA TYR A 140 2.11 16.15 5.40
C TYR A 140 2.95 14.87 5.44
N THR A 141 3.86 14.72 4.48
CA THR A 141 4.78 13.59 4.38
C THR A 141 6.19 13.98 4.80
N THR A 142 7.05 13.00 5.02
CA THR A 142 8.48 13.29 5.27
C THR A 142 9.16 13.90 4.04
N ASP A 143 8.70 13.54 2.85
CA ASP A 143 9.28 13.96 1.57
C ASP A 143 8.77 15.34 1.13
N ASP A 144 7.54 15.71 1.54
CA ASP A 144 6.95 17.03 1.30
C ASP A 144 6.31 17.57 2.59
N LYS A 145 6.88 18.65 3.12
CA LYS A 145 6.41 19.31 4.35
C LYS A 145 5.19 20.22 4.14
N LYS A 146 4.68 20.31 2.92
CA LYS A 146 3.47 21.09 2.63
C LYS A 146 2.27 20.48 3.34
N GLN A 147 1.68 21.24 4.25
CA GLN A 147 0.48 20.83 4.97
C GLN A 147 -0.74 20.91 4.06
N THR A 148 -1.50 19.83 4.01
CA THR A 148 -2.78 19.75 3.31
C THR A 148 -3.89 19.52 4.33
N GLU A 149 -4.93 20.34 4.32
CA GLU A 149 -6.11 20.13 5.14
C GLU A 149 -6.86 18.89 4.69
N VAL A 150 -7.23 18.02 5.66
CA VAL A 150 -7.92 16.75 5.39
C VAL A 150 -9.24 16.61 6.13
N GLY A 151 -9.57 17.54 7.00
CA GLY A 151 -10.86 17.55 7.68
C GLY A 151 -10.97 18.62 8.76
N SER A 152 -12.18 18.80 9.25
CA SER A 152 -12.48 19.67 10.38
C SER A 152 -13.51 19.03 11.31
N VAL A 153 -13.44 19.40 12.58
CA VAL A 153 -14.42 19.05 13.60
C VAL A 153 -14.76 20.30 14.42
N THR A 154 -16.03 20.49 14.72
CA THR A 154 -16.50 21.59 15.58
C THR A 154 -17.06 21.03 16.87
N LEU A 155 -16.58 21.54 17.99
CA LEU A 155 -17.10 21.24 19.31
C LEU A 155 -18.02 22.38 19.73
N GLU A 156 -19.28 22.02 20.02
CA GLU A 156 -20.29 22.94 20.51
C GLU A 156 -20.32 22.92 22.05
N LYS A 157 -20.98 23.88 22.65
CA LYS A 157 -21.07 24.28 24.07
C LYS A 157 -20.69 23.23 25.13
N GLU A 158 -21.24 22.04 25.09
CA GLU A 158 -21.04 21.03 26.16
C GLU A 158 -20.19 19.84 25.70
N THR A 159 -19.74 19.90 24.45
CA THR A 159 -18.90 18.85 23.87
C THR A 159 -17.44 19.21 24.06
N THR A 160 -16.75 18.52 24.94
CA THR A 160 -15.34 18.78 25.24
C THR A 160 -14.37 17.90 24.47
N SER A 161 -14.88 16.97 23.68
CA SER A 161 -14.05 16.06 22.88
C SER A 161 -14.69 15.73 21.54
N GLY A 162 -13.85 15.58 20.51
CA GLY A 162 -14.22 15.15 19.18
C GLY A 162 -13.11 14.31 18.55
N ALA A 163 -13.37 13.70 17.39
CA ALA A 163 -12.37 12.87 16.74
C ALA A 163 -12.43 12.95 15.22
N PHE A 164 -11.26 12.92 14.60
CA PHE A 164 -11.07 12.62 13.19
C PHE A 164 -10.86 11.10 13.06
N LYS A 165 -11.66 10.44 12.23
CA LYS A 165 -11.66 8.98 12.09
C LYS A 165 -11.25 8.55 10.70
N ASP A 166 -10.96 7.27 10.54
CA ASP A 166 -10.63 6.64 9.25
C ASP A 166 -9.46 7.29 8.50
N LEU A 167 -8.51 7.85 9.23
CA LEU A 167 -7.34 8.50 8.68
C LEU A 167 -6.31 7.45 8.23
N ASP A 168 -5.70 7.67 7.07
CA ASP A 168 -4.61 6.82 6.59
C ASP A 168 -3.37 7.00 7.46
N LYS A 169 -2.82 5.92 8.01
CA LYS A 169 -1.56 5.97 8.74
C LYS A 169 -0.38 6.24 7.82
N TYR A 170 -0.35 5.56 6.68
CA TYR A 170 0.79 5.60 5.77
C TYR A 170 0.46 6.34 4.46
N TYR A 171 1.38 7.15 3.96
CA TYR A 171 1.33 7.66 2.58
C TYR A 171 2.02 6.71 1.59
N ASP A 172 2.93 5.86 2.09
CA ASP A 172 3.51 4.76 1.35
C ASP A 172 3.39 3.49 2.24
N VAL A 173 2.32 2.75 2.01
CA VAL A 173 1.98 1.55 2.79
C VAL A 173 3.05 0.48 2.63
N TYR A 174 3.63 0.36 1.42
CA TYR A 174 4.61 -0.66 1.10
C TYR A 174 5.93 -0.47 1.86
N ASN A 175 6.34 0.76 2.10
CA ASN A 175 7.56 1.11 2.83
C ASN A 175 7.29 1.58 4.27
N HIS A 176 6.04 1.49 4.76
CA HIS A 176 5.62 1.97 6.08
C HIS A 176 6.00 3.44 6.34
N LYS A 177 5.88 4.29 5.31
CA LYS A 177 6.11 5.72 5.50
C LYS A 177 4.83 6.40 5.98
N GLU A 178 4.87 6.93 7.19
CA GLU A 178 3.72 7.49 7.87
C GLU A 178 3.46 8.95 7.50
N TYR A 179 2.16 9.32 7.41
CA TYR A 179 1.76 10.71 7.45
C TYR A 179 2.06 11.32 8.83
N THR A 180 2.45 12.58 8.82
CA THR A 180 2.44 13.40 10.04
C THR A 180 1.16 14.23 10.06
N TYR A 181 0.40 14.11 11.13
CA TYR A 181 -0.83 14.85 11.34
C TYR A 181 -0.62 16.00 12.31
N VAL A 182 -1.29 17.13 12.06
CA VAL A 182 -1.28 18.32 12.89
C VAL A 182 -2.69 18.87 13.02
N VAL A 183 -3.13 19.10 14.25
CA VAL A 183 -4.40 19.78 14.52
C VAL A 183 -4.13 21.24 14.80
N LYS A 184 -4.98 22.11 14.26
CA LYS A 184 -4.99 23.57 14.54
C LYS A 184 -6.40 23.98 14.94
N GLU A 185 -6.50 24.85 15.92
CA GLU A 185 -7.74 25.48 16.31
C GLU A 185 -7.92 26.79 15.51
N ASP A 186 -9.12 27.02 15.00
CA ASP A 186 -9.50 28.31 14.45
C ASP A 186 -9.62 29.34 15.60
N SER A 187 -9.34 30.61 15.32
CA SER A 187 -9.48 31.68 16.31
C SER A 187 -10.88 31.71 16.91
N VAL A 188 -10.97 31.71 18.22
CA VAL A 188 -12.23 31.81 18.98
C VAL A 188 -12.42 33.23 19.48
N PRO A 189 -13.44 33.96 19.03
CA PRO A 189 -13.67 35.34 19.46
C PRO A 189 -13.80 35.47 20.97
N GLY A 190 -13.04 36.39 21.57
CA GLY A 190 -13.05 36.67 22.98
C GLY A 190 -12.28 35.67 23.84
N TYR A 191 -11.49 34.79 23.21
CA TYR A 191 -10.62 33.84 23.91
C TYR A 191 -9.21 33.88 23.34
N GLU A 192 -8.26 33.55 24.17
CA GLU A 192 -6.86 33.30 23.83
C GLU A 192 -6.51 31.84 24.03
N ASN A 193 -5.84 31.21 23.06
CA ASN A 193 -5.31 29.86 23.24
C ASN A 193 -4.04 29.93 24.10
N THR A 194 -4.10 29.37 25.28
CA THR A 194 -3.00 29.45 26.26
C THR A 194 -2.13 28.20 26.28
N SER A 195 -2.64 27.08 25.84
CA SER A 195 -1.83 25.87 25.74
C SER A 195 -2.36 24.85 24.70
N VAL A 196 -1.42 24.11 24.11
CA VAL A 196 -1.69 22.96 23.26
C VAL A 196 -0.85 21.79 23.76
N GLY A 197 -1.51 20.74 24.27
CA GLY A 197 -0.90 19.48 24.68
C GLY A 197 -1.06 18.42 23.57
N VAL A 198 -0.04 17.60 23.38
CA VAL A 198 -0.04 16.51 22.40
C VAL A 198 0.60 15.29 23.04
N ASN A 199 -0.05 14.12 22.96
CA ASN A 199 0.56 12.87 23.42
C ASN A 199 1.74 12.41 22.54
N GLU A 200 2.51 11.42 23.00
CA GLU A 200 3.70 10.94 22.28
C GLU A 200 3.39 10.43 20.88
N ASP A 201 2.30 9.69 20.73
CA ASP A 201 1.86 9.12 19.42
C ASP A 201 1.15 10.14 18.52
N ARG A 202 0.93 11.39 19.02
CA ARG A 202 0.24 12.45 18.30
C ARG A 202 -1.19 12.11 17.87
N THR A 203 -1.83 11.19 18.60
CA THR A 203 -3.22 10.75 18.39
C THR A 203 -4.22 11.46 19.29
N GLU A 204 -3.73 12.23 20.26
CA GLU A 204 -4.55 13.02 21.17
C GLU A 204 -3.98 14.43 21.34
N TRP A 205 -4.84 15.42 21.11
CA TRP A 205 -4.55 16.83 21.19
C TRP A 205 -5.48 17.50 22.19
N THR A 206 -4.93 18.33 23.07
CA THR A 206 -5.70 19.08 24.06
C THR A 206 -5.42 20.57 23.90
N PHE A 207 -6.46 21.35 23.68
CA PHE A 207 -6.40 22.80 23.54
C PHE A 207 -7.06 23.46 24.74
N THR A 208 -6.39 24.43 25.32
CA THR A 208 -6.94 25.23 26.43
C THR A 208 -7.07 26.67 25.98
N ASN A 209 -8.27 27.23 26.09
CA ASN A 209 -8.51 28.64 25.85
C ASN A 209 -8.93 29.34 27.15
N GLU A 210 -8.43 30.55 27.31
CA GLU A 210 -8.74 31.44 28.41
C GLU A 210 -9.57 32.63 27.95
N LYS A 211 -10.58 33.00 28.72
CA LYS A 211 -11.42 34.16 28.39
C LYS A 211 -10.64 35.46 28.52
N ILE A 212 -10.63 36.26 27.46
CA ILE A 212 -10.10 37.61 27.51
C ILE A 212 -11.07 38.48 28.27
N VAL A 213 -10.65 38.99 29.41
CA VAL A 213 -11.41 39.97 30.23
C VAL A 213 -10.80 41.35 30.02
N ALA A 214 -11.66 42.32 29.72
CA ALA A 214 -11.28 43.72 29.55
C ALA A 214 -11.33 44.49 30.88
#